data_4419d7daf19c41aed8b781f750022c50
#
_entry.id   4419d7daf19c41aed8b781f750022c50
#
_cell.length_a   1.000
_cell.length_b   1.000
_cell.length_c   1.000
_cell.angle_alpha   90.00
_cell.angle_beta   90.00
_cell.angle_gamma   90.00
#
_symmetry.space_group_name_H-M   'P 1'
#
loop_
_entity.id
_entity.type
_entity.pdbx_description
1 polymer ?
#
loop_
_entity_poly.entity_id
_entity_poly.type
_entity_poly.pdbx_seq_one_letter_code
_entity_poly.pdbx_strand_id
1 'polypeptide(L)'
;MSAKAISASWKLPLYRLDFATVQGSYVGQSEQQLKDALATAENVSPCILWIDEIEKGLSGAGSSNDGGVSTRMVGQFLFWLQESRKQVFVVATANDVSMLPSELLRRGRFDELFFIDLPTSEERFDIIKMYMRKYLSLDFAGELANKIVDMTEGFTGADLESTVRDLAYRVIANEDFVLDEENVVQAFSNVVPLSQTSPEKIAAIRDWGKERAVPASGKPIGAEEIKTNTESRTRKLLV
;
A
#
# COMPACT_ATOMS: atom_id res chain seq x y z
N MET A 1 -5.92 -2.98 1.24
CA MET A 1 -6.67 -3.77 0.23
C MET A 1 -6.24 -5.24 0.22
N SER A 2 -4.96 -5.57 0.21
CA SER A 2 -4.42 -6.95 0.11
C SER A 2 -5.00 -7.92 1.15
N ALA A 3 -5.04 -7.53 2.44
CA ALA A 3 -5.61 -8.38 3.49
C ALA A 3 -7.07 -8.78 3.24
N LYS A 4 -7.89 -7.84 2.72
CA LYS A 4 -9.29 -8.11 2.35
C LYS A 4 -9.39 -9.08 1.17
N ALA A 5 -8.52 -8.93 0.17
CA ALA A 5 -8.48 -9.81 -1.00
C ALA A 5 -8.08 -11.24 -0.61
N ILE A 6 -7.06 -11.38 0.24
CA ILE A 6 -6.63 -12.68 0.77
C ILE A 6 -7.77 -13.34 1.58
N SER A 7 -8.42 -12.59 2.47
CA SER A 7 -9.57 -13.07 3.25
C SER A 7 -10.71 -13.58 2.37
N ALA A 8 -11.07 -12.83 1.33
CA ALA A 8 -12.10 -13.24 0.40
C ALA A 8 -11.69 -14.49 -0.41
N SER A 9 -10.44 -14.55 -0.88
CA SER A 9 -9.92 -15.67 -1.67
C SER A 9 -9.85 -16.97 -0.85
N TRP A 10 -9.37 -16.88 0.38
CA TRP A 10 -9.23 -18.06 1.26
C TRP A 10 -10.50 -18.37 2.06
N LYS A 11 -11.51 -17.49 2.00
CA LYS A 11 -12.76 -17.61 2.76
C LYS A 11 -12.52 -17.70 4.28
N LEU A 12 -11.51 -16.97 4.76
CA LEU A 12 -11.18 -16.88 6.17
C LEU A 12 -11.64 -15.55 6.76
N PRO A 13 -12.05 -15.54 8.04
CA PRO A 13 -12.42 -14.30 8.72
C PRO A 13 -11.20 -13.36 8.82
N LEU A 14 -11.46 -12.05 8.65
CA LEU A 14 -10.47 -10.98 8.74
C LEU A 14 -10.68 -10.20 10.04
N TYR A 15 -9.65 -10.16 10.86
CA TYR A 15 -9.60 -9.33 12.06
C TYR A 15 -8.56 -8.23 11.88
N ARG A 16 -8.88 -7.03 12.33
CA ARG A 16 -7.96 -5.90 12.31
C ARG A 16 -7.43 -5.65 13.71
N LEU A 17 -6.10 -5.61 13.84
CA LEU A 17 -5.42 -5.14 15.04
C LEU A 17 -4.87 -3.75 14.75
N ASP A 18 -5.29 -2.77 15.54
CA ASP A 18 -4.81 -1.40 15.47
C ASP A 18 -3.91 -1.14 16.69
N PHE A 19 -2.61 -1.06 16.45
CA PHE A 19 -1.65 -0.81 17.53
C PHE A 19 -1.83 0.55 18.20
N ALA A 20 -2.37 1.55 17.48
CA ALA A 20 -2.62 2.87 18.07
C ALA A 20 -3.73 2.82 19.13
N THR A 21 -4.75 1.96 18.93
CA THR A 21 -5.82 1.79 19.92
C THR A 21 -5.41 0.93 21.11
N VAL A 22 -4.36 0.13 20.97
CA VAL A 22 -3.80 -0.70 22.05
C VAL A 22 -2.95 0.13 23.03
N GLN A 23 -2.56 1.34 22.65
CA GLN A 23 -1.83 2.25 23.52
C GLN A 23 -2.76 2.82 24.61
N GLY A 24 -2.72 2.26 25.80
CA GLY A 24 -3.47 2.72 26.95
C GLY A 24 -2.80 3.89 27.69
N SER A 25 -3.58 4.61 28.50
CA SER A 25 -3.09 5.76 29.29
C SER A 25 -2.26 5.36 30.52
N TYR A 26 -2.25 4.09 30.90
CA TYR A 26 -1.55 3.60 32.10
C TYR A 26 -0.47 2.57 31.74
N VAL A 27 0.62 2.58 32.50
CA VAL A 27 1.72 1.61 32.36
C VAL A 27 1.20 0.18 32.56
N GLY A 28 1.54 -0.72 31.65
CA GLY A 28 1.09 -2.12 31.65
C GLY A 28 -0.26 -2.39 30.98
N GLN A 29 -1.11 -1.39 30.77
CA GLN A 29 -2.40 -1.58 30.12
C GLN A 29 -2.25 -1.95 28.64
N SER A 30 -1.34 -1.27 27.94
CA SER A 30 -1.05 -1.52 26.52
C SER A 30 -0.54 -2.94 26.26
N GLU A 31 0.36 -3.43 27.12
CA GLU A 31 0.91 -4.78 27.02
C GLU A 31 -0.17 -5.84 27.24
N GLN A 32 -1.05 -5.64 28.23
CA GLN A 32 -2.16 -6.56 28.48
C GLN A 32 -3.16 -6.56 27.34
N GLN A 33 -3.52 -5.38 26.80
CA GLN A 33 -4.45 -5.28 25.66
C GLN A 33 -3.87 -5.96 24.41
N LEU A 34 -2.58 -5.81 24.14
CA LEU A 34 -1.93 -6.53 23.04
C LEU A 34 -1.99 -8.03 23.24
N LYS A 35 -1.67 -8.50 24.45
CA LYS A 35 -1.75 -9.92 24.79
C LYS A 35 -3.15 -10.49 24.60
N ASP A 36 -4.17 -9.79 25.04
CA ASP A 36 -5.56 -10.23 24.93
C ASP A 36 -6.04 -10.24 23.48
N ALA A 37 -5.60 -9.24 22.67
CA ALA A 37 -5.91 -9.21 21.25
C ALA A 37 -5.26 -10.37 20.48
N LEU A 38 -4.00 -10.68 20.75
CA LEU A 38 -3.28 -11.79 20.13
C LEU A 38 -3.87 -13.14 20.57
N ALA A 39 -4.21 -13.32 21.87
CA ALA A 39 -4.89 -14.50 22.36
C ALA A 39 -6.28 -14.67 21.71
N THR A 40 -6.99 -13.57 21.49
CA THR A 40 -8.28 -13.59 20.78
C THR A 40 -8.09 -14.09 19.34
N ALA A 41 -7.09 -13.60 18.62
CA ALA A 41 -6.78 -14.07 17.26
C ALA A 41 -6.47 -15.57 17.23
N GLU A 42 -5.73 -16.07 18.20
CA GLU A 42 -5.48 -17.52 18.33
C GLU A 42 -6.73 -18.34 18.60
N ASN A 43 -7.63 -17.84 19.45
CA ASN A 43 -8.88 -18.52 19.79
C ASN A 43 -9.86 -18.63 18.63
N VAL A 44 -9.83 -17.65 17.71
CA VAL A 44 -10.69 -17.63 16.51
C VAL A 44 -10.02 -18.19 15.27
N SER A 45 -8.82 -18.78 15.40
CA SER A 45 -8.11 -19.42 14.29
C SER A 45 -8.92 -20.60 13.70
N PRO A 46 -8.88 -20.83 12.37
CA PRO A 46 -8.05 -20.15 11.38
C PRO A 46 -8.58 -18.77 10.96
N CYS A 47 -7.70 -17.78 10.92
CA CYS A 47 -8.09 -16.41 10.58
C CYS A 47 -6.94 -15.61 9.95
N ILE A 48 -7.27 -14.45 9.39
CA ILE A 48 -6.30 -13.45 8.94
C ILE A 48 -6.29 -12.31 9.95
N LEU A 49 -5.11 -11.99 10.46
CA LEU A 49 -4.87 -10.82 11.32
C LEU A 49 -4.22 -9.71 10.50
N TRP A 50 -4.96 -8.64 10.28
CA TRP A 50 -4.47 -7.48 9.55
C TRP A 50 -4.01 -6.39 10.52
N ILE A 51 -2.76 -5.98 10.36
CA ILE A 51 -2.13 -4.91 11.12
C ILE A 51 -1.79 -3.80 10.15
N ASP A 52 -2.48 -2.67 10.27
CA ASP A 52 -2.29 -1.53 9.38
C ASP A 52 -1.35 -0.51 10.03
N GLU A 53 -0.40 0.02 9.24
CA GLU A 53 0.57 1.02 9.70
C GLU A 53 1.28 0.59 11.00
N ILE A 54 1.85 -0.62 10.96
CA ILE A 54 2.48 -1.25 12.13
C ILE A 54 3.55 -0.36 12.77
N GLU A 55 4.22 0.49 11.98
CA GLU A 55 5.23 1.44 12.46
C GLU A 55 4.65 2.45 13.46
N LYS A 56 3.40 2.88 13.30
CA LYS A 56 2.78 3.87 14.19
C LYS A 56 2.64 3.38 15.64
N GLY A 57 2.37 2.09 15.80
CA GLY A 57 2.23 1.50 17.12
C GLY A 57 3.54 1.02 17.75
N LEU A 58 4.60 0.88 16.95
CA LEU A 58 5.89 0.34 17.40
C LEU A 58 7.04 1.34 17.33
N SER A 59 6.82 2.55 16.81
CA SER A 59 7.84 3.57 16.58
C SER A 59 8.47 4.15 17.86
N GLY A 60 7.81 4.00 19.02
CA GLY A 60 8.34 4.45 20.32
C GLY A 60 9.41 3.53 20.93
N ALA A 61 9.69 2.39 20.31
CA ALA A 61 10.67 1.44 20.83
C ALA A 61 12.09 2.04 20.77
N GLY A 62 12.66 2.33 21.95
CA GLY A 62 13.98 2.95 22.09
C GLY A 62 13.96 4.43 22.48
N SER A 63 12.79 5.08 22.54
CA SER A 63 12.68 6.42 23.09
C SER A 63 12.53 6.36 24.61
N SER A 64 13.24 7.27 25.32
CA SER A 64 13.19 7.34 26.79
C SER A 64 11.88 7.91 27.33
N ASN A 65 10.98 8.38 26.44
CA ASN A 65 9.78 9.14 26.84
C ASN A 65 8.56 8.28 27.20
N ASP A 66 8.53 6.99 26.83
CA ASP A 66 7.37 6.13 27.05
C ASP A 66 7.55 5.08 28.18
N GLY A 67 8.61 5.21 28.97
CA GLY A 67 8.93 4.26 30.03
C GLY A 67 9.23 2.84 29.55
N GLY A 68 9.58 2.67 28.26
CA GLY A 68 9.89 1.39 27.63
C GLY A 68 8.66 0.54 27.28
N VAL A 69 7.46 1.11 27.28
CA VAL A 69 6.20 0.40 26.94
C VAL A 69 6.26 -0.12 25.52
N SER A 70 6.63 0.73 24.55
CA SER A 70 6.75 0.33 23.15
C SER A 70 7.78 -0.78 22.95
N THR A 71 8.91 -0.75 23.65
CA THR A 71 9.93 -1.81 23.59
C THR A 71 9.39 -3.14 24.10
N ARG A 72 8.62 -3.14 25.20
CA ARG A 72 8.02 -4.37 25.74
C ARG A 72 6.91 -4.91 24.83
N MET A 73 6.07 -4.04 24.25
CA MET A 73 5.07 -4.42 23.26
C MET A 73 5.70 -5.05 22.02
N VAL A 74 6.79 -4.45 21.50
CA VAL A 74 7.57 -5.04 20.39
C VAL A 74 8.07 -6.42 20.77
N GLY A 75 8.71 -6.57 21.94
CA GLY A 75 9.21 -7.85 22.43
C GLY A 75 8.13 -8.92 22.55
N GLN A 76 6.96 -8.55 23.06
CA GLN A 76 5.80 -9.44 23.19
C GLN A 76 5.24 -9.86 21.83
N PHE A 77 5.10 -8.93 20.91
CA PHE A 77 4.63 -9.22 19.55
C PHE A 77 5.61 -10.12 18.79
N LEU A 78 6.91 -9.85 18.89
CA LEU A 78 7.96 -10.66 18.30
C LEU A 78 7.99 -12.08 18.86
N PHE A 79 7.83 -12.22 20.16
CA PHE A 79 7.73 -13.53 20.82
C PHE A 79 6.51 -14.29 20.29
N TRP A 80 5.36 -13.63 20.22
CA TRP A 80 4.15 -14.25 19.70
C TRP A 80 4.29 -14.68 18.24
N LEU A 81 4.89 -13.87 17.36
CA LEU A 81 5.14 -14.24 15.96
C LEU A 81 6.00 -15.50 15.82
N GLN A 82 6.91 -15.74 16.77
CA GLN A 82 7.79 -16.92 16.73
C GLN A 82 7.16 -18.17 17.33
N GLU A 83 6.41 -18.01 18.42
CA GLU A 83 5.95 -19.15 19.23
C GLU A 83 4.52 -19.59 18.90
N SER A 84 3.72 -18.72 18.25
CA SER A 84 2.36 -19.09 17.88
C SER A 84 2.35 -20.21 16.85
N ARG A 85 1.68 -21.31 17.20
CA ARG A 85 1.49 -22.47 16.32
C ARG A 85 0.07 -22.56 15.78
N LYS A 86 -0.73 -21.51 16.01
CA LYS A 86 -2.10 -21.43 15.54
C LYS A 86 -2.15 -20.96 14.09
N GLN A 87 -3.21 -21.29 13.39
CA GLN A 87 -3.40 -20.92 12.01
C GLN A 87 -3.89 -19.44 11.91
N VAL A 88 -3.03 -18.52 12.32
CA VAL A 88 -3.24 -17.07 12.17
C VAL A 88 -2.31 -16.56 11.08
N PHE A 89 -2.87 -16.13 9.96
CA PHE A 89 -2.09 -15.53 8.88
C PHE A 89 -2.01 -14.02 9.10
N VAL A 90 -0.80 -13.52 9.37
CA VAL A 90 -0.56 -12.12 9.67
C VAL A 90 -0.24 -11.35 8.39
N VAL A 91 -0.98 -10.27 8.14
CA VAL A 91 -0.71 -9.31 7.07
C VAL A 91 -0.48 -7.95 7.70
N ALA A 92 0.76 -7.48 7.70
CA ALA A 92 1.13 -6.16 8.20
C ALA A 92 1.45 -5.20 7.05
N THR A 93 1.08 -3.93 7.19
CA THR A 93 1.47 -2.86 6.27
C THR A 93 2.31 -1.82 7.00
N ALA A 94 3.28 -1.24 6.31
CA ALA A 94 4.06 -0.12 6.80
C ALA A 94 4.29 0.90 5.68
N ASN A 95 4.18 2.19 6.00
CA ASN A 95 4.46 3.28 5.09
C ASN A 95 5.88 3.81 5.27
N ASP A 96 6.41 3.71 6.48
CA ASP A 96 7.76 4.14 6.81
C ASP A 96 8.51 3.04 7.56
N VAL A 97 9.30 2.29 6.80
CA VAL A 97 10.09 1.17 7.32
C VAL A 97 11.26 1.62 8.21
N SER A 98 11.68 2.90 8.12
CA SER A 98 12.75 3.44 8.97
C SER A 98 12.34 3.56 10.43
N MET A 99 11.03 3.64 10.68
CA MET A 99 10.45 3.69 12.02
C MET A 99 10.24 2.30 12.64
N LEU A 100 10.41 1.23 11.88
CA LEU A 100 10.24 -0.12 12.39
C LEU A 100 11.47 -0.57 13.18
N PRO A 101 11.28 -1.23 14.34
CA PRO A 101 12.36 -1.90 15.03
C PRO A 101 13.07 -2.91 14.10
N SER A 102 14.41 -2.85 14.07
CA SER A 102 15.21 -3.72 13.20
C SER A 102 14.97 -5.21 13.46
N GLU A 103 14.53 -5.54 14.67
CA GLU A 103 14.20 -6.89 15.10
C GLU A 103 13.02 -7.47 14.30
N LEU A 104 12.03 -6.67 13.91
CA LEU A 104 10.89 -7.09 13.09
C LEU A 104 11.31 -7.52 11.66
N LEU A 105 12.34 -6.89 11.14
CA LEU A 105 12.81 -7.10 9.77
C LEU A 105 13.79 -8.29 9.65
N ARG A 106 14.12 -8.95 10.77
CA ARG A 106 14.97 -10.14 10.76
C ARG A 106 14.18 -11.37 10.28
N ARG A 107 14.86 -12.22 9.52
CA ARG A 107 14.29 -13.51 9.06
C ARG A 107 13.79 -14.34 10.25
N GLY A 108 12.67 -15.04 10.05
CA GLY A 108 12.03 -15.88 11.06
C GLY A 108 11.02 -15.11 11.94
N ARG A 109 10.63 -13.91 11.53
CA ARG A 109 9.54 -13.12 12.12
C ARG A 109 8.36 -13.00 11.15
N PHE A 110 8.58 -12.27 10.07
CA PHE A 110 7.72 -12.34 8.89
C PHE A 110 8.38 -13.28 7.89
N ASP A 111 7.60 -14.13 7.25
CA ASP A 111 8.08 -15.09 6.27
C ASP A 111 8.54 -14.38 5.01
N GLU A 112 7.84 -13.31 4.60
CA GLU A 112 8.16 -12.54 3.41
C GLU A 112 7.83 -11.06 3.58
N LEU A 113 8.68 -10.22 2.98
CA LEU A 113 8.50 -8.77 2.90
C LEU A 113 8.28 -8.39 1.44
N PHE A 114 7.11 -7.85 1.14
CA PHE A 114 6.78 -7.39 -0.19
C PHE A 114 6.91 -5.87 -0.30
N PHE A 115 7.61 -5.41 -1.32
CA PHE A 115 7.65 -4.01 -1.69
C PHE A 115 6.57 -3.72 -2.73
N ILE A 116 5.71 -2.74 -2.43
CA ILE A 116 4.68 -2.25 -3.35
C ILE A 116 5.15 -0.90 -3.86
N ASP A 117 5.59 -0.87 -5.13
CA ASP A 117 6.01 0.36 -5.81
C ASP A 117 4.81 1.16 -6.33
N LEU A 118 5.08 2.31 -6.93
CA LEU A 118 4.08 3.04 -7.70
C LEU A 118 3.56 2.17 -8.85
N PRO A 119 2.27 2.30 -9.22
CA PRO A 119 1.69 1.47 -10.25
C PRO A 119 2.29 1.76 -11.63
N THR A 120 2.53 0.69 -12.39
CA THR A 120 2.94 0.74 -13.79
C THR A 120 1.81 1.29 -14.67
N SER A 121 2.07 1.61 -15.94
CA SER A 121 1.05 2.09 -16.89
C SER A 121 -0.13 1.12 -17.00
N GLU A 122 0.15 -0.18 -17.08
CA GLU A 122 -0.87 -1.23 -17.12
C GLU A 122 -1.73 -1.24 -15.84
N GLU A 123 -1.07 -1.18 -14.68
CA GLU A 123 -1.75 -1.14 -13.38
C GLU A 123 -2.53 0.17 -13.20
N ARG A 124 -2.00 1.33 -13.65
CA ARG A 124 -2.75 2.59 -13.64
C ARG A 124 -4.01 2.52 -14.50
N PHE A 125 -3.89 1.93 -15.70
CA PHE A 125 -5.06 1.70 -16.57
C PHE A 125 -6.13 0.89 -15.84
N ASP A 126 -5.76 -0.23 -15.25
CA ASP A 126 -6.70 -1.13 -14.54
C ASP A 126 -7.33 -0.45 -13.31
N ILE A 127 -6.53 0.31 -12.55
CA ILE A 127 -7.00 1.07 -11.37
C ILE A 127 -8.02 2.12 -11.81
N ILE A 128 -7.70 2.94 -12.82
CA ILE A 128 -8.62 3.98 -13.32
C ILE A 128 -9.89 3.34 -13.86
N LYS A 129 -9.77 2.31 -14.68
CA LYS A 129 -10.92 1.56 -15.24
C LYS A 129 -11.84 1.02 -14.15
N MET A 130 -11.26 0.44 -13.12
CA MET A 130 -12.02 -0.07 -11.97
C MET A 130 -12.81 1.04 -11.27
N TYR A 131 -12.20 2.21 -11.02
CA TYR A 131 -12.85 3.31 -10.34
C TYR A 131 -13.83 4.08 -11.23
N MET A 132 -13.54 4.26 -12.53
CA MET A 132 -14.48 4.82 -13.49
C MET A 132 -15.77 3.98 -13.54
N ARG A 133 -15.64 2.67 -13.59
CA ARG A 133 -16.79 1.76 -13.55
C ARG A 133 -17.53 1.82 -12.21
N LYS A 134 -16.79 1.88 -11.10
CA LYS A 134 -17.38 1.88 -9.74
C LYS A 134 -18.15 3.14 -9.43
N TYR A 135 -17.62 4.32 -9.77
CA TYR A 135 -18.17 5.61 -9.35
C TYR A 135 -19.01 6.30 -10.42
N LEU A 136 -18.71 6.06 -11.70
CA LEU A 136 -19.34 6.75 -12.82
C LEU A 136 -20.11 5.80 -13.75
N SER A 137 -20.00 4.48 -13.56
CA SER A 137 -20.57 3.46 -14.43
C SER A 137 -20.11 3.58 -15.90
N LEU A 138 -18.89 4.09 -16.11
CA LEU A 138 -18.29 4.31 -17.42
C LEU A 138 -17.21 3.27 -17.74
N ASP A 139 -17.14 2.91 -19.02
CA ASP A 139 -16.00 2.17 -19.53
C ASP A 139 -14.84 3.11 -19.84
N PHE A 140 -13.65 2.71 -19.43
CA PHE A 140 -12.40 3.43 -19.65
C PHE A 140 -11.61 2.71 -20.74
N ALA A 141 -11.58 3.28 -21.94
CA ALA A 141 -10.95 2.68 -23.12
C ALA A 141 -10.63 3.73 -24.19
N GLY A 142 -9.89 3.32 -25.23
CA GLY A 142 -9.60 4.16 -26.39
C GLY A 142 -8.50 5.20 -26.17
N GLU A 143 -8.48 6.24 -27.01
CA GLU A 143 -7.43 7.27 -26.99
C GLU A 143 -7.40 8.08 -25.69
N LEU A 144 -8.57 8.40 -25.13
CA LEU A 144 -8.68 9.09 -23.85
C LEU A 144 -8.00 8.28 -22.73
N ALA A 145 -8.21 6.97 -22.71
CA ALA A 145 -7.60 6.12 -21.69
C ALA A 145 -6.08 6.13 -21.79
N ASN A 146 -5.52 6.03 -22.98
CA ASN A 146 -4.07 6.09 -23.20
C ASN A 146 -3.51 7.44 -22.75
N LYS A 147 -4.17 8.54 -23.13
CA LYS A 147 -3.77 9.90 -22.74
C LYS A 147 -3.77 10.08 -21.22
N ILE A 148 -4.81 9.62 -20.51
CA ILE A 148 -4.88 9.70 -19.04
C ILE A 148 -3.79 8.83 -18.39
N VAL A 149 -3.55 7.62 -18.89
CA VAL A 149 -2.47 6.75 -18.37
C VAL A 149 -1.10 7.40 -18.53
N ASP A 150 -0.83 8.02 -19.68
CA ASP A 150 0.45 8.71 -19.91
C ASP A 150 0.65 9.89 -18.97
N MET A 151 -0.38 10.71 -18.76
CA MET A 151 -0.28 11.90 -17.91
C MET A 151 -0.31 11.59 -16.41
N THR A 152 -0.66 10.37 -15.99
CA THR A 152 -0.70 9.94 -14.60
C THR A 152 0.55 9.20 -14.16
N GLU A 153 1.68 9.34 -14.86
CA GLU A 153 2.96 8.79 -14.42
C GLU A 153 3.32 9.32 -13.02
N GLY A 154 3.72 8.41 -12.14
CA GLY A 154 4.05 8.74 -10.76
C GLY A 154 2.86 8.89 -9.80
N PHE A 155 1.62 8.69 -10.26
CA PHE A 155 0.46 8.70 -9.39
C PHE A 155 0.41 7.42 -8.55
N THR A 156 -0.02 7.58 -7.30
CA THR A 156 -0.39 6.44 -6.45
C THR A 156 -1.80 5.95 -6.77
N GLY A 157 -2.14 4.74 -6.34
CA GLY A 157 -3.52 4.25 -6.44
C GLY A 157 -4.54 5.14 -5.72
N ALA A 158 -4.11 5.83 -4.64
CA ALA A 158 -4.95 6.78 -3.91
C ALA A 158 -5.19 8.08 -4.70
N ASP A 159 -4.16 8.59 -5.40
CA ASP A 159 -4.31 9.76 -6.27
C ASP A 159 -5.31 9.46 -7.38
N LEU A 160 -5.19 8.29 -8.02
CA LEU A 160 -6.09 7.84 -9.09
C LEU A 160 -7.54 7.68 -8.58
N GLU A 161 -7.72 7.02 -7.42
CA GLU A 161 -9.05 6.86 -6.82
C GLU A 161 -9.68 8.21 -6.47
N SER A 162 -8.94 9.11 -5.82
CA SER A 162 -9.47 10.40 -5.40
C SER A 162 -9.89 11.26 -6.59
N THR A 163 -9.11 11.26 -7.66
CA THR A 163 -9.42 12.02 -8.87
C THR A 163 -10.73 11.54 -9.52
N VAL A 164 -10.89 10.22 -9.67
CA VAL A 164 -12.14 9.67 -10.24
C VAL A 164 -13.34 9.92 -9.33
N ARG A 165 -13.14 9.84 -8.03
CA ARG A 165 -14.19 10.14 -7.04
C ARG A 165 -14.59 11.61 -7.08
N ASP A 166 -13.64 12.53 -7.23
CA ASP A 166 -13.92 13.97 -7.34
C ASP A 166 -14.68 14.28 -8.65
N LEU A 167 -14.37 13.60 -9.76
CA LEU A 167 -15.18 13.66 -10.98
C LEU A 167 -16.63 13.22 -10.72
N ALA A 168 -16.82 12.09 -10.02
CA ALA A 168 -18.15 11.61 -9.68
C ALA A 168 -18.94 12.61 -8.80
N TYR A 169 -18.26 13.26 -7.84
CA TYR A 169 -18.89 14.32 -7.03
C TYR A 169 -19.29 15.52 -7.87
N ARG A 170 -18.49 15.95 -8.85
CA ARG A 170 -18.85 17.07 -9.75
C ARG A 170 -20.08 16.74 -10.59
N VAL A 171 -20.17 15.52 -11.13
CA VAL A 171 -21.34 15.04 -11.88
C VAL A 171 -22.62 15.07 -11.04
N ILE A 172 -22.52 14.67 -9.75
CA ILE A 172 -23.68 14.63 -8.85
C ILE A 172 -24.06 16.03 -8.35
N ALA A 173 -23.07 16.89 -8.06
CA ALA A 173 -23.28 18.19 -7.45
C ALA A 173 -23.74 19.27 -8.45
N ASN A 174 -23.52 19.10 -9.73
CA ASN A 174 -23.84 20.09 -10.76
C ASN A 174 -24.48 19.39 -11.97
N GLU A 175 -25.78 19.59 -12.15
CA GLU A 175 -26.56 19.02 -13.26
C GLU A 175 -26.06 19.52 -14.63
N ASP A 176 -25.44 20.70 -14.69
CA ASP A 176 -24.88 21.26 -15.93
C ASP A 176 -23.45 20.74 -16.22
N PHE A 177 -22.85 19.97 -15.33
CA PHE A 177 -21.50 19.44 -15.53
C PHE A 177 -21.50 18.31 -16.56
N VAL A 178 -20.87 18.56 -17.70
CA VAL A 178 -20.70 17.57 -18.75
C VAL A 178 -19.42 16.78 -18.51
N LEU A 179 -19.53 15.45 -18.42
CA LEU A 179 -18.38 14.56 -18.29
C LEU A 179 -17.81 14.25 -19.69
N ASP A 180 -17.15 15.24 -20.27
CA ASP A 180 -16.46 15.13 -21.56
C ASP A 180 -14.95 14.87 -21.38
N GLU A 181 -14.24 14.71 -22.50
CA GLU A 181 -12.78 14.45 -22.48
C GLU A 181 -12.02 15.60 -21.81
N GLU A 182 -12.40 16.84 -22.07
CA GLU A 182 -11.69 18.03 -21.55
C GLU A 182 -11.76 18.07 -20.02
N ASN A 183 -12.95 17.90 -19.47
CA ASN A 183 -13.17 17.91 -18.01
C ASN A 183 -12.46 16.72 -17.32
N VAL A 184 -12.42 15.54 -17.95
CA VAL A 184 -11.68 14.39 -17.42
C VAL A 184 -10.18 14.68 -17.42
N VAL A 185 -9.62 15.12 -18.54
CA VAL A 185 -8.20 15.49 -18.65
C VAL A 185 -7.83 16.58 -17.64
N GLN A 186 -8.64 17.61 -17.50
CA GLN A 186 -8.41 18.69 -16.56
C GLN A 186 -8.40 18.20 -15.10
N ALA A 187 -9.27 17.26 -14.74
CA ALA A 187 -9.31 16.72 -13.39
C ALA A 187 -7.99 16.02 -13.03
N PHE A 188 -7.44 15.21 -13.93
CA PHE A 188 -6.15 14.54 -13.70
C PHE A 188 -4.96 15.52 -13.75
N SER A 189 -5.02 16.55 -14.62
CA SER A 189 -3.95 17.57 -14.72
C SER A 189 -3.80 18.41 -13.46
N ASN A 190 -4.87 18.58 -12.69
CA ASN A 190 -4.87 19.40 -11.47
C ASN A 190 -4.29 18.68 -10.24
N VAL A 191 -3.98 17.40 -10.35
CA VAL A 191 -3.42 16.61 -9.24
C VAL A 191 -1.91 16.64 -9.29
N VAL A 192 -1.29 17.03 -8.18
CA VAL A 192 0.15 16.93 -7.98
C VAL A 192 0.45 15.62 -7.25
N PRO A 193 1.06 14.63 -7.90
CA PRO A 193 1.26 13.32 -7.29
C PRO A 193 2.33 13.35 -6.20
N LEU A 194 2.26 12.36 -5.29
CA LEU A 194 3.24 12.21 -4.21
C LEU A 194 4.67 12.07 -4.72
N SER A 195 4.86 11.48 -5.89
CA SER A 195 6.16 11.34 -6.55
C SER A 195 6.83 12.68 -6.87
N GLN A 196 6.05 13.73 -7.08
CA GLN A 196 6.56 15.09 -7.31
C GLN A 196 6.71 15.90 -6.02
N THR A 197 5.83 15.67 -5.03
CA THR A 197 5.87 16.42 -3.75
C THR A 197 6.90 15.89 -2.77
N SER A 198 7.30 14.62 -2.88
CA SER A 198 8.26 13.98 -1.97
C SER A 198 9.12 12.93 -2.68
N PRO A 199 9.86 13.29 -3.73
CA PRO A 199 10.63 12.35 -4.54
C PRO A 199 11.72 11.63 -3.73
N GLU A 200 12.34 12.33 -2.78
CA GLU A 200 13.38 11.78 -1.91
C GLU A 200 12.87 10.67 -1.00
N LYS A 201 11.61 10.75 -0.54
CA LYS A 201 11.00 9.67 0.26
C LYS A 201 10.78 8.41 -0.58
N ILE A 202 10.30 8.59 -1.81
CA ILE A 202 10.10 7.47 -2.74
C ILE A 202 11.43 6.82 -3.10
N ALA A 203 12.47 7.62 -3.38
CA ALA A 203 13.81 7.11 -3.66
C ALA A 203 14.37 6.31 -2.47
N ALA A 204 14.29 6.85 -1.26
CA ALA A 204 14.80 6.20 -0.06
C ALA A 204 14.10 4.86 0.22
N ILE A 205 12.75 4.80 0.07
CA ILE A 205 12.02 3.55 0.31
C ILE A 205 12.26 2.52 -0.81
N ARG A 206 12.46 2.96 -2.05
CA ARG A 206 12.85 2.09 -3.17
C ARG A 206 14.23 1.48 -2.95
N ASP A 207 15.21 2.26 -2.52
CA ASP A 207 16.56 1.78 -2.25
C ASP A 207 16.56 0.77 -1.10
N TRP A 208 15.80 1.04 -0.04
CA TRP A 208 15.58 0.07 1.02
C TRP A 208 14.93 -1.23 0.50
N GLY A 209 13.90 -1.10 -0.34
CA GLY A 209 13.15 -2.22 -0.91
C GLY A 209 14.02 -3.13 -1.78
N LYS A 210 14.89 -2.55 -2.63
CA LYS A 210 15.81 -3.30 -3.49
C LYS A 210 16.72 -4.25 -2.74
N GLU A 211 17.11 -3.86 -1.52
CA GLU A 211 18.03 -4.65 -0.70
C GLU A 211 17.32 -5.72 0.15
N ARG A 212 16.05 -5.51 0.51
CA ARG A 212 15.43 -6.25 1.63
C ARG A 212 14.06 -6.84 1.35
N ALA A 213 13.43 -6.51 0.23
CA ALA A 213 12.07 -6.91 -0.05
C ALA A 213 11.90 -7.53 -1.44
N VAL A 214 10.87 -8.35 -1.59
CA VAL A 214 10.48 -8.91 -2.88
C VAL A 214 9.51 -7.95 -3.56
N PRO A 215 9.74 -7.56 -4.83
CA PRO A 215 8.79 -6.70 -5.53
C PRO A 215 7.44 -7.40 -5.71
N ALA A 216 6.37 -6.79 -5.24
CA ALA A 216 5.02 -7.37 -5.29
C ALA A 216 4.51 -7.56 -6.73
N SER A 217 4.96 -6.72 -7.67
CA SER A 217 4.63 -6.83 -9.09
C SER A 217 5.41 -7.92 -9.84
N GLY A 218 6.43 -8.51 -9.22
CA GLY A 218 7.39 -9.40 -9.87
C GLY A 218 8.37 -8.69 -10.81
N LYS A 219 8.26 -7.36 -10.97
CA LYS A 219 9.19 -6.52 -11.76
C LYS A 219 10.24 -5.90 -10.82
N PRO A 220 11.48 -5.61 -11.29
CA PRO A 220 12.49 -4.96 -10.46
C PRO A 220 12.00 -3.62 -9.90
N ILE A 221 12.30 -3.35 -8.62
CA ILE A 221 11.91 -2.12 -7.94
C ILE A 221 12.57 -0.91 -8.61
N GLY A 222 11.77 0.11 -8.95
CA GLY A 222 12.24 1.31 -9.63
C GLY A 222 12.65 1.07 -11.09
N ALA A 223 12.24 -0.04 -11.71
CA ALA A 223 12.37 -0.21 -13.13
C ALA A 223 11.49 0.85 -13.81
N GLU A 224 12.13 1.86 -14.40
CA GLU A 224 11.45 2.77 -15.29
C GLU A 224 10.89 1.96 -16.45
N GLU A 225 9.65 2.25 -16.86
CA GLU A 225 9.11 1.70 -18.09
C GLU A 225 10.01 2.18 -19.22
N ILE A 226 10.85 1.28 -19.74
CA ILE A 226 11.61 1.55 -20.95
C ILE A 226 10.54 1.73 -22.03
N LYS A 227 10.21 2.99 -22.35
CA LYS A 227 9.47 3.30 -23.58
C LYS A 227 10.30 2.71 -24.70
N THR A 228 9.93 1.53 -25.17
CA THR A 228 10.47 0.93 -26.39
C THR A 228 10.04 1.85 -27.52
N ASN A 229 10.81 2.90 -27.74
CA ASN A 229 10.80 3.61 -29.01
C ASN A 229 11.26 2.59 -30.06
N THR A 230 10.29 1.88 -30.62
CA THR A 230 10.49 1.02 -31.78
C THR A 230 10.61 1.94 -33.00
N GLU A 231 11.59 2.85 -32.99
CA GLU A 231 12.13 3.36 -34.23
C GLU A 231 12.97 2.23 -34.83
N SER A 232 12.38 1.55 -35.80
CA SER A 232 13.04 0.58 -36.65
C SER A 232 14.25 1.25 -37.30
N ARG A 233 15.44 1.12 -36.68
CA ARG A 233 16.68 1.36 -37.36
C ARG A 233 16.91 0.23 -38.37
N THR A 234 16.28 0.36 -39.53
CA THR A 234 16.64 -0.41 -40.72
C THR A 234 18.11 -0.05 -41.06
N ARG A 235 19.04 -0.90 -40.66
CA ARG A 235 20.43 -0.83 -41.17
C ARG A 235 20.35 -1.24 -42.64
N LYS A 236 20.49 -0.26 -43.56
CA LYS A 236 20.80 -0.53 -44.96
C LYS A 236 22.22 -1.12 -45.00
N LEU A 237 22.31 -2.41 -45.35
CA LEU A 237 23.57 -2.99 -45.81
C LEU A 237 23.85 -2.39 -47.17
N LEU A 238 24.93 -1.63 -47.30
CA LEU A 238 25.54 -1.25 -48.59
C LEU A 238 26.33 -2.48 -49.04
N VAL A 239 25.90 -3.01 -50.17
CA VAL A 239 26.69 -3.94 -51.01
C VAL A 239 27.56 -3.12 -51.97
#